data_ce6dd2a86126fb58675c84d02d6ce254
#
_entry.id   ce6dd2a86126fb58675c84d02d6ce254
#
_cell.length_a   1.000
_cell.length_b   1.000
_cell.length_c   1.000
_cell.angle_alpha   90.00
_cell.angle_beta   90.00
_cell.angle_gamma   90.00
#
_symmetry.space_group_name_H-M   'P 1'
#
loop_
_entity.id
_entity.type
_entity.pdbx_description
1 polymer ?
#
loop_
_entity_poly.entity_id
_entity_poly.type
_entity_poly.pdbx_seq_one_letter_code
_entity_poly.pdbx_strand_id
1 'polypeptide(L)'
;MNVLSDPRWSDALTRLPDYLGNHVRVSLTSIAIGLAISFPLALMVRRKPVLRDVALGIASIVQTVPGLALLALFYPLLLALAGLSLQWFGTSFSAFGFLPSVLALALYSMLPVLRNTITGLQGI
;
A
#
# COMPACT_ATOMS: atom_id res chain seq x y z
N MET A 1 20.97 -15.92 -31.68
CA MET A 1 20.48 -16.46 -30.40
C MET A 1 19.02 -16.16 -30.24
N ASN A 2 18.20 -17.17 -30.11
CA ASN A 2 16.75 -16.99 -30.01
C ASN A 2 16.38 -16.72 -28.56
N VAL A 3 15.72 -15.59 -28.29
CA VAL A 3 15.28 -15.21 -26.94
C VAL A 3 14.33 -16.26 -26.35
N LEU A 4 13.52 -16.89 -27.20
CA LEU A 4 12.55 -17.91 -26.77
C LEU A 4 13.22 -19.23 -26.32
N SER A 5 14.49 -19.48 -26.67
CA SER A 5 15.24 -20.66 -26.23
C SER A 5 16.01 -20.44 -24.92
N ASP A 6 15.98 -19.22 -24.37
CA ASP A 6 16.63 -18.92 -23.09
C ASP A 6 15.89 -19.64 -21.96
N PRO A 7 16.60 -20.41 -21.08
CA PRO A 7 15.98 -21.06 -19.93
C PRO A 7 15.23 -20.12 -18.99
N ARG A 8 15.60 -18.84 -18.98
CA ARG A 8 14.94 -17.83 -18.15
C ARG A 8 13.50 -17.55 -18.59
N TRP A 9 13.21 -17.67 -19.89
CA TRP A 9 11.85 -17.56 -20.41
C TRP A 9 10.95 -18.69 -19.90
N SER A 10 11.44 -19.90 -20.01
CA SER A 10 10.72 -21.09 -19.53
C SER A 10 10.43 -20.99 -18.03
N ASP A 11 11.42 -20.58 -17.24
CA ASP A 11 11.29 -20.39 -15.80
C ASP A 11 10.28 -19.30 -15.47
N ALA A 12 10.38 -18.15 -16.16
CA ALA A 12 9.46 -17.03 -15.97
C ALA A 12 8.02 -17.42 -16.29
N LEU A 13 7.79 -18.12 -17.39
CA LEU A 13 6.46 -18.57 -17.79
C LEU A 13 5.88 -19.59 -16.80
N THR A 14 6.71 -20.44 -16.24
CA THR A 14 6.29 -21.42 -15.23
C THR A 14 5.84 -20.73 -13.95
N ARG A 15 6.49 -19.62 -13.57
CA ARG A 15 6.18 -18.86 -12.34
C ARG A 15 5.14 -17.79 -12.55
N LEU A 16 4.75 -17.49 -13.79
CA LEU A 16 3.83 -16.41 -14.10
C LEU A 16 2.48 -16.52 -13.35
N PRO A 17 1.84 -17.70 -13.26
CA PRO A 17 0.60 -17.82 -12.48
C PRO A 17 0.78 -17.45 -11.01
N ASP A 18 1.89 -17.82 -10.40
CA ASP A 18 2.20 -17.47 -9.01
C ASP A 18 2.40 -15.98 -8.84
N TYR A 19 3.12 -15.33 -9.76
CA TYR A 19 3.34 -13.89 -9.74
C TYR A 19 2.03 -13.13 -9.93
N LEU A 20 1.19 -13.55 -10.85
CA LEU A 20 -0.12 -12.94 -11.06
C LEU A 20 -1.02 -13.11 -9.84
N GLY A 21 -1.04 -14.29 -9.25
CA GLY A 21 -1.79 -14.55 -8.03
C GLY A 21 -1.36 -13.66 -6.88
N ASN A 22 -0.05 -13.53 -6.66
CA ASN A 22 0.51 -12.66 -5.63
C ASN A 22 0.20 -11.19 -5.92
N HIS A 23 0.30 -10.75 -7.17
CA HIS A 23 0.00 -9.37 -7.56
C HIS A 23 -1.46 -9.03 -7.28
N VAL A 24 -2.38 -9.88 -7.68
CA VAL A 24 -3.81 -9.71 -7.43
C VAL A 24 -4.09 -9.66 -5.93
N ARG A 25 -3.49 -10.57 -5.18
CA ARG A 25 -3.66 -10.65 -3.73
C ARG A 25 -3.17 -9.38 -3.03
N VAL A 26 -1.97 -8.91 -3.36
CA VAL A 26 -1.41 -7.68 -2.81
C VAL A 26 -2.27 -6.47 -3.20
N SER A 27 -2.66 -6.37 -4.46
CA SER A 27 -3.43 -5.25 -4.97
C SER A 27 -4.82 -5.17 -4.31
N LEU A 28 -5.54 -6.28 -4.26
CA LEU A 28 -6.88 -6.32 -3.66
C LEU A 28 -6.82 -6.04 -2.16
N THR A 29 -5.85 -6.61 -1.46
CA THR A 29 -5.68 -6.37 -0.02
C THR A 29 -5.37 -4.89 0.23
N SER A 30 -4.49 -4.31 -0.56
CA SER A 30 -4.08 -2.91 -0.43
C SER A 30 -5.25 -1.95 -0.68
N ILE A 31 -6.02 -2.19 -1.73
CA ILE A 31 -7.19 -1.38 -2.05
C ILE A 31 -8.25 -1.53 -0.96
N ALA A 32 -8.48 -2.75 -0.48
CA ALA A 32 -9.45 -3.00 0.59
C ALA A 32 -9.08 -2.24 1.87
N ILE A 33 -7.81 -2.25 2.26
CA ILE A 33 -7.32 -1.51 3.42
C ILE A 33 -7.43 -0.01 3.16
N GLY A 34 -7.01 0.46 1.99
CA GLY A 34 -7.10 1.86 1.61
C GLY A 34 -8.55 2.37 1.67
N LEU A 35 -9.49 1.61 1.14
CA LEU A 35 -10.92 1.93 1.20
C LEU A 35 -11.43 1.93 2.64
N ALA A 36 -11.07 0.90 3.41
CA ALA A 36 -11.52 0.75 4.79
C ALA A 36 -11.07 1.90 5.69
N ILE A 37 -9.92 2.50 5.40
CA ILE A 37 -9.40 3.65 6.13
C ILE A 37 -9.93 4.96 5.55
N SER A 38 -9.84 5.12 4.22
CA SER A 38 -10.15 6.39 3.56
C SER A 38 -11.63 6.73 3.57
N PHE A 39 -12.50 5.74 3.42
CA PHE A 39 -13.94 5.98 3.35
C PHE A 39 -14.49 6.53 4.67
N PRO A 40 -14.26 5.88 5.84
CA PRO A 40 -14.68 6.48 7.11
C PRO A 40 -14.00 7.81 7.38
N LEU A 41 -12.71 7.95 7.04
CA LEU A 41 -11.97 9.19 7.23
C LEU A 41 -12.60 10.33 6.43
N ALA A 42 -12.98 10.07 5.17
CA ALA A 42 -13.66 11.05 4.33
C ALA A 42 -14.98 11.51 4.95
N LEU A 43 -15.75 10.56 5.48
CA LEU A 43 -17.01 10.86 6.14
C LEU A 43 -16.81 11.71 7.40
N MET A 44 -15.74 11.47 8.14
CA MET A 44 -15.43 12.22 9.36
C MET A 44 -14.98 13.65 9.06
N VAL A 45 -14.16 13.84 8.02
CA VAL A 45 -13.52 15.15 7.75
C VAL A 45 -14.31 16.02 6.78
N ARG A 46 -15.31 15.49 6.08
CA ARG A 46 -16.03 16.21 5.01
C ARG A 46 -16.64 17.53 5.48
N ARG A 47 -17.07 17.61 6.72
CA ARG A 47 -17.73 18.79 7.31
C ARG A 47 -16.77 19.68 8.08
N LYS A 48 -15.51 19.31 8.19
CA LYS A 48 -14.50 20.07 8.93
C LYS A 48 -13.39 20.51 7.96
N PRO A 49 -13.46 21.74 7.43
CA PRO A 49 -12.55 22.18 6.37
C PRO A 49 -11.08 22.04 6.73
N VAL A 50 -10.69 22.36 7.96
CA VAL A 50 -9.29 22.27 8.39
C VAL A 50 -8.82 20.83 8.41
N LEU A 51 -9.60 19.91 8.98
CA LEU A 51 -9.26 18.49 9.04
C LEU A 51 -9.22 17.87 7.64
N ARG A 52 -10.17 18.26 6.78
CA ARG A 52 -10.19 17.81 5.39
C ARG A 52 -8.92 18.22 4.67
N ASP A 53 -8.53 19.48 4.78
CA ASP A 53 -7.35 20.01 4.10
C ASP A 53 -6.07 19.37 4.64
N VAL A 54 -5.97 19.12 5.95
CA VAL A 54 -4.85 18.41 6.56
C VAL A 54 -4.78 16.99 6.06
N ALA A 55 -5.90 16.25 6.04
CA ALA A 55 -5.93 14.86 5.58
C ALA A 55 -5.51 14.75 4.11
N LEU A 56 -6.05 15.61 3.25
CA LEU A 56 -5.68 15.64 1.83
C LEU A 56 -4.23 16.06 1.63
N GLY A 57 -3.73 17.00 2.45
CA GLY A 57 -2.33 17.43 2.41
C GLY A 57 -1.37 16.30 2.76
N ILE A 58 -1.64 15.57 3.84
CA ILE A 58 -0.81 14.42 4.25
C ILE A 58 -0.83 13.34 3.16
N ALA A 59 -1.99 13.00 2.64
CA ALA A 59 -2.10 12.01 1.58
C ALA A 59 -1.34 12.45 0.32
N SER A 60 -1.38 13.73 -0.02
CA SER A 60 -0.63 14.28 -1.15
C SER A 60 0.88 14.17 -0.94
N ILE A 61 1.36 14.46 0.27
CA ILE A 61 2.79 14.33 0.60
C ILE A 61 3.22 12.87 0.44
N VAL A 62 2.44 11.92 0.96
CA VAL A 62 2.76 10.49 0.81
C VAL A 62 2.87 10.11 -0.66
N GLN A 63 1.99 10.61 -1.51
CA GLN A 63 2.03 10.29 -2.94
C GLN A 63 3.19 10.93 -3.70
N THR A 64 3.83 11.96 -3.15
CA THR A 64 5.02 12.53 -3.78
C THR A 64 6.26 11.65 -3.61
N VAL A 65 6.25 10.75 -2.62
CA VAL A 65 7.37 9.84 -2.39
C VAL A 65 7.33 8.71 -3.42
N PRO A 66 8.42 8.45 -4.17
CA PRO A 66 8.45 7.31 -5.09
C PRO A 66 8.21 5.99 -4.36
N GLY A 67 7.52 5.06 -5.03
CA GLY A 67 7.14 3.79 -4.41
C GLY A 67 8.30 3.00 -3.85
N LEU A 68 9.42 2.95 -4.57
CA LEU A 68 10.61 2.27 -4.10
C LEU A 68 11.23 2.95 -2.88
N ALA A 69 11.19 4.30 -2.85
CA ALA A 69 11.67 5.04 -1.68
C ALA A 69 10.79 4.79 -0.46
N LEU A 70 9.49 4.69 -0.66
CA LEU A 70 8.55 4.38 0.42
C LEU A 70 8.79 2.98 0.98
N LEU A 71 9.03 1.98 0.11
CA LEU A 71 9.40 0.63 0.53
C LEU A 71 10.71 0.62 1.29
N ALA A 72 11.71 1.38 0.81
CA ALA A 72 13.00 1.50 1.48
C ALA A 72 12.88 2.14 2.86
N LEU A 73 11.96 3.11 3.01
CA LEU A 73 11.68 3.74 4.30
C LEU A 73 10.99 2.78 5.27
N PHE A 74 10.06 1.98 4.77
CA PHE A 74 9.35 1.01 5.60
C PHE A 74 10.24 -0.12 6.10
N TYR A 75 11.28 -0.48 5.36
CA TYR A 75 12.13 -1.61 5.72
C TYR A 75 12.75 -1.47 7.12
N PRO A 76 13.51 -0.40 7.44
CA PRO A 76 14.06 -0.26 8.79
C PRO A 76 12.98 -0.06 9.85
N LEU A 77 11.89 0.62 9.51
CA LEU A 77 10.77 0.84 10.43
C LEU A 77 10.12 -0.50 10.80
N LEU A 78 9.85 -1.35 9.82
CA LEU A 78 9.25 -2.65 10.06
C LEU A 78 10.21 -3.62 10.76
N LEU A 79 11.51 -3.52 10.50
CA LEU A 79 12.51 -4.28 11.26
C LEU A 79 12.48 -3.89 12.74
N ALA A 80 12.41 -2.61 13.04
CA ALA A 80 12.33 -2.12 14.42
C ALA A 80 11.05 -2.61 15.10
N LEU A 81 9.92 -2.53 14.39
CA LEU A 81 8.64 -3.00 14.92
C LEU A 81 8.62 -4.52 15.11
N ALA A 82 9.23 -5.26 14.19
CA ALA A 82 9.35 -6.72 14.31
C ALA A 82 10.18 -7.10 15.53
N GLY A 83 11.29 -6.38 15.78
CA GLY A 83 12.13 -6.58 16.97
C GLY A 83 11.37 -6.30 18.25
N LEU A 84 10.63 -5.19 18.32
CA LEU A 84 9.80 -4.84 19.47
C LEU A 84 8.67 -5.87 19.68
N SER A 85 8.05 -6.32 18.63
CA SER A 85 7.01 -7.34 18.69
C SER A 85 7.56 -8.66 19.24
N LEU A 86 8.77 -9.04 18.84
CA LEU A 86 9.43 -10.23 19.36
C LEU A 86 9.73 -10.11 20.86
N GLN A 87 10.19 -8.93 21.31
CA GLN A 87 10.49 -8.70 22.72
C GLN A 87 9.24 -8.67 23.60
N TRP A 88 8.16 -8.07 23.12
CA TRP A 88 6.95 -7.81 23.91
C TRP A 88 5.92 -8.94 23.83
N PHE A 89 5.75 -9.53 22.67
CA PHE A 89 4.72 -10.53 22.42
C PHE A 89 5.27 -11.93 22.09
N GLY A 90 6.59 -12.06 21.94
CA GLY A 90 7.21 -13.33 21.59
C GLY A 90 7.00 -13.75 20.15
N THR A 91 6.35 -12.93 19.33
CA THR A 91 6.09 -13.18 17.91
C THR A 91 6.62 -12.05 17.06
N SER A 92 6.98 -12.35 15.82
CA SER A 92 7.52 -11.37 14.89
C SER A 92 6.89 -11.56 13.51
N PHE A 93 7.12 -10.60 12.62
CA PHE A 93 6.67 -10.61 11.24
C PHE A 93 7.83 -10.27 10.31
N SER A 94 7.67 -10.53 9.01
CA SER A 94 8.69 -10.22 8.02
C SER A 94 8.64 -8.74 7.63
N ALA A 95 9.82 -8.09 7.58
CA ALA A 95 9.97 -6.73 7.08
C ALA A 95 10.06 -6.67 5.55
N PHE A 96 10.00 -7.83 4.88
CA PHE A 96 10.05 -7.95 3.42
C PHE A 96 8.75 -8.55 2.89
N GLY A 97 8.52 -8.38 1.60
CA GLY A 97 7.48 -9.09 0.87
C GLY A 97 6.10 -8.48 1.01
N PHE A 98 5.15 -9.26 1.50
CA PHE A 98 3.74 -8.90 1.48
C PHE A 98 3.41 -7.65 2.31
N LEU A 99 3.85 -7.60 3.55
CA LEU A 99 3.47 -6.53 4.47
C LEU A 99 3.93 -5.14 4.02
N PRO A 100 5.22 -4.88 3.69
CA PRO A 100 5.62 -3.56 3.21
C PRO A 100 4.97 -3.18 1.88
N SER A 101 4.76 -4.15 0.99
CA SER A 101 4.08 -3.90 -0.29
C SER A 101 2.64 -3.47 -0.08
N VAL A 102 1.91 -4.16 0.79
CA VAL A 102 0.51 -3.82 1.12
C VAL A 102 0.43 -2.45 1.77
N LEU A 103 1.33 -2.14 2.71
CA LEU A 103 1.34 -0.84 3.39
C LEU A 103 1.58 0.30 2.40
N ALA A 104 2.58 0.16 1.53
CA ALA A 104 2.90 1.19 0.54
C ALA A 104 1.75 1.41 -0.43
N LEU A 105 1.19 0.34 -0.98
CA LEU A 105 0.10 0.43 -1.94
C LEU A 105 -1.20 0.92 -1.29
N ALA A 106 -1.46 0.53 -0.05
CA ALA A 106 -2.62 1.04 0.70
C ALA A 106 -2.52 2.55 0.88
N LEU A 107 -1.34 3.06 1.28
CA LEU A 107 -1.11 4.50 1.40
C LEU A 107 -1.30 5.22 0.07
N TYR A 108 -0.78 4.67 -1.03
CA TYR A 108 -0.96 5.26 -2.34
C TYR A 108 -2.41 5.27 -2.80
N SER A 109 -3.20 4.26 -2.44
CA SER A 109 -4.61 4.20 -2.81
C SER A 109 -5.46 5.18 -2.00
N MET A 110 -5.01 5.58 -0.82
CA MET A 110 -5.80 6.44 0.08
C MET A 110 -6.09 7.81 -0.51
N LEU A 111 -5.12 8.45 -1.18
CA LEU A 111 -5.34 9.81 -1.71
C LEU A 111 -6.46 9.85 -2.76
N PRO A 112 -6.44 9.04 -3.83
CA PRO A 112 -7.54 9.09 -4.80
C PRO A 112 -8.87 8.68 -4.18
N VAL A 113 -8.90 7.69 -3.29
CA VAL A 113 -10.13 7.27 -2.62
C VAL A 113 -10.65 8.41 -1.73
N LEU A 114 -9.79 8.99 -0.92
CA LEU A 114 -10.17 10.08 -0.02
C LEU A 114 -10.68 11.28 -0.80
N ARG A 115 -9.94 11.72 -1.81
CA ARG A 115 -10.28 12.88 -2.64
C ARG A 115 -11.59 12.66 -3.38
N ASN A 116 -11.75 11.51 -4.02
CA ASN A 116 -12.96 11.21 -4.79
C ASN A 116 -14.18 11.06 -3.89
N THR A 117 -14.02 10.46 -2.72
CA THR A 117 -15.12 10.32 -1.76
C THR A 117 -15.56 11.68 -1.24
N ILE A 118 -14.62 12.54 -0.84
CA ILE A 118 -14.94 13.89 -0.36
C ILE A 118 -15.63 14.69 -1.46
N THR A 119 -15.09 14.68 -2.67
CA THR A 119 -15.66 15.40 -3.82
C THR A 119 -17.06 14.89 -4.15
N GLY A 120 -17.25 13.56 -4.16
CA GLY A 120 -18.57 12.97 -4.40
C GLY A 120 -19.59 13.35 -3.36
N LEU A 121 -19.20 13.37 -2.08
CA LEU A 121 -20.09 13.76 -0.99
C LEU A 121 -20.45 15.24 -1.04
N GLN A 122 -19.54 16.11 -1.46
CA GLN A 122 -19.80 17.54 -1.61
C GLN A 122 -20.71 17.85 -2.79
N GLY A 123 -20.75 16.98 -3.79
CA GLY A 123 -21.62 17.13 -4.97
C GLY A 123 -23.08 16.75 -4.74
N ILE A 124 -23.39 16.20 -3.57
CA ILE A 124 -24.77 15.80 -3.21
C ILE A 124 -25.50 16.95 -2.46
#